data_fcb2f5f3717ab6a84d19c8db6e1d0128
#
_entry.id   fcb2f5f3717ab6a84d19c8db6e1d0128
#
_cell.length_a   1.000
_cell.length_b   1.000
_cell.length_c   1.000
_cell.angle_alpha   90.00
_cell.angle_beta   90.00
_cell.angle_gamma   90.00
#
_symmetry.space_group_name_H-M   'P 1'
#
loop_
_entity.id
_entity.type
_entity.pdbx_description
1 polymer ?
#
loop_
_entity_poly.entity_id
_entity_poly.type
_entity_poly.pdbx_seq_one_letter_code
_entity_poly.pdbx_strand_id
1 'polypeptide(L)'
;MCLSKGKKALLVSLAVFVCFSVSLVLIFLIGRYGWKLGGFQACEGAGIESVAVTDGCVRITGFYPGSFPEGFIGCYSAEENGKLYVGFRFSAVFGFFETGDFSISVPVRGEISEVIMKTAMGERTLWTEDAGRLVGADQYGIYIRLDYRDAESISVSYCGKTVEHDTLAWENGEFCYFDCDIMMEAKNAGAPIGVAVAVKKTDGSVIASREFLFEAEMEKMYLRITESGEIEG
;
A
#
# COMPACT_ATOMS: atom_id res chain seq x y z
N MET A 1 49.45 33.59 -26.44
CA MET A 1 50.13 32.51 -25.71
C MET A 1 49.66 31.17 -26.24
N CYS A 2 50.45 30.48 -27.07
CA CYS A 2 50.06 29.25 -27.75
C CYS A 2 50.32 28.06 -26.81
N LEU A 3 49.29 27.35 -26.40
CA LEU A 3 49.42 26.14 -25.58
C LEU A 3 50.17 25.06 -26.37
N SER A 4 51.11 24.38 -25.71
CA SER A 4 51.84 23.25 -26.31
C SER A 4 50.85 22.13 -26.69
N LYS A 5 51.18 21.31 -27.71
CA LYS A 5 50.31 20.21 -28.20
C LYS A 5 49.86 19.28 -27.06
N GLY A 6 50.74 18.98 -26.11
CA GLY A 6 50.39 18.15 -24.94
C GLY A 6 49.35 18.79 -24.01
N LYS A 7 49.47 20.10 -23.75
CA LYS A 7 48.48 20.82 -22.92
C LYS A 7 47.11 20.93 -23.61
N LYS A 8 47.09 21.04 -24.94
CA LYS A 8 45.83 21.03 -25.70
C LYS A 8 45.14 19.65 -25.62
N ALA A 9 45.92 18.57 -25.77
CA ALA A 9 45.40 17.21 -25.67
C ALA A 9 44.84 16.94 -24.26
N LEU A 10 45.55 17.36 -23.22
CA LEU A 10 45.08 17.21 -21.83
C LEU A 10 43.77 17.97 -21.57
N LEU A 11 43.66 19.21 -22.07
CA LEU A 11 42.43 20.00 -21.93
C LEU A 11 41.24 19.36 -22.67
N VAL A 12 41.45 18.82 -23.87
CA VAL A 12 40.40 18.11 -24.61
C VAL A 12 39.99 16.86 -23.86
N SER A 13 40.91 16.03 -23.37
CA SER A 13 40.61 14.85 -22.60
C SER A 13 39.82 15.17 -21.31
N LEU A 14 40.21 16.24 -20.62
CA LEU A 14 39.51 16.70 -19.42
C LEU A 14 38.07 17.15 -19.76
N ALA A 15 37.91 17.92 -20.83
CA ALA A 15 36.60 18.39 -21.27
C ALA A 15 35.68 17.19 -21.65
N VAL A 16 36.20 16.21 -22.38
CA VAL A 16 35.45 14.99 -22.74
C VAL A 16 35.05 14.23 -21.48
N PHE A 17 35.97 14.06 -20.52
CA PHE A 17 35.67 13.38 -19.24
C PHE A 17 34.59 14.11 -18.46
N VAL A 18 34.68 15.44 -18.37
CA VAL A 18 33.65 16.25 -17.68
C VAL A 18 32.29 16.14 -18.37
N CYS A 19 32.25 16.27 -19.70
CA CYS A 19 30.99 16.11 -20.46
C CYS A 19 30.40 14.74 -20.26
N PHE A 20 31.20 13.67 -20.31
CA PHE A 20 30.73 12.31 -20.08
C PHE A 20 30.16 12.14 -18.66
N SER A 21 30.85 12.61 -17.64
CA SER A 21 30.41 12.55 -16.24
C SER A 21 29.09 13.31 -16.02
N VAL A 22 28.99 14.52 -16.59
CA VAL A 22 27.75 15.32 -16.53
C VAL A 22 26.61 14.60 -17.23
N SER A 23 26.85 13.98 -18.38
CA SER A 23 25.83 13.23 -19.12
C SER A 23 25.34 12.03 -18.30
N LEU A 24 26.22 11.28 -17.65
CA LEU A 24 25.83 10.17 -16.77
C LEU A 24 24.97 10.64 -15.59
N VAL A 25 25.35 11.75 -14.95
CA VAL A 25 24.56 12.33 -13.86
C VAL A 25 23.17 12.76 -14.35
N LEU A 26 23.11 13.42 -15.52
CA LEU A 26 21.81 13.81 -16.10
C LEU A 26 20.93 12.62 -16.44
N ILE A 27 21.49 11.56 -17.04
CA ILE A 27 20.76 10.32 -17.34
C ILE A 27 20.22 9.72 -16.05
N PHE A 28 21.04 9.65 -14.99
CA PHE A 28 20.61 9.14 -13.70
C PHE A 28 19.49 9.98 -13.09
N LEU A 29 19.61 11.31 -13.08
CA LEU A 29 18.61 12.22 -12.54
C LEU A 29 17.29 12.15 -13.33
N ILE A 30 17.38 12.11 -14.66
CA ILE A 30 16.18 11.97 -15.51
C ILE A 30 15.52 10.62 -15.27
N GLY A 31 16.28 9.53 -15.18
CA GLY A 31 15.73 8.20 -14.89
C GLY A 31 15.10 8.10 -13.51
N ARG A 32 15.75 8.68 -12.49
CA ARG A 32 15.26 8.64 -11.09
C ARG A 32 14.04 9.54 -10.85
N TYR A 33 13.98 10.71 -11.47
CA TYR A 33 12.99 11.74 -11.16
C TYR A 33 12.11 12.17 -12.33
N GLY A 34 12.53 11.88 -13.57
CA GLY A 34 11.82 12.32 -14.78
C GLY A 34 10.39 11.78 -14.89
N TRP A 35 10.11 10.64 -14.26
CA TRP A 35 8.76 10.09 -14.20
C TRP A 35 7.73 11.04 -13.56
N LYS A 36 8.16 11.94 -12.66
CA LYS A 36 7.28 12.95 -12.05
C LYS A 36 6.65 13.89 -13.07
N LEU A 37 7.30 14.09 -14.23
CA LEU A 37 6.75 14.89 -15.32
C LEU A 37 5.56 14.21 -16.00
N GLY A 38 5.46 12.88 -15.93
CA GLY A 38 4.32 12.09 -16.42
C GLY A 38 3.14 12.04 -15.44
N GLY A 39 3.31 12.53 -14.21
CA GLY A 39 2.28 12.47 -13.18
C GLY A 39 1.80 11.04 -12.92
N PHE A 40 0.50 10.91 -12.72
CA PHE A 40 -0.10 9.59 -12.45
C PHE A 40 0.01 8.58 -13.61
N GLN A 41 0.20 9.05 -14.85
CA GLN A 41 0.40 8.18 -16.01
C GLN A 41 1.69 7.36 -15.94
N ALA A 42 2.66 7.84 -15.17
CA ALA A 42 3.92 7.12 -14.93
C ALA A 42 3.93 6.32 -13.62
N CYS A 43 2.81 6.25 -12.90
CA CYS A 43 2.68 5.52 -11.65
C CYS A 43 2.15 4.10 -11.86
N GLU A 44 2.57 3.19 -10.98
CA GLU A 44 2.24 1.76 -10.98
C GLU A 44 1.36 1.41 -9.80
N GLY A 45 0.69 0.26 -9.86
CA GLY A 45 -0.05 -0.29 -8.75
C GLY A 45 0.88 -0.74 -7.62
N ALA A 46 0.42 -0.65 -6.39
CA ALA A 46 1.14 -1.10 -5.20
C ALA A 46 0.22 -1.92 -4.29
N GLY A 47 0.78 -2.90 -3.60
CA GLY A 47 0.15 -3.53 -2.45
C GLY A 47 0.19 -2.56 -1.28
N ILE A 48 -0.96 -2.26 -0.68
CA ILE A 48 -1.05 -1.30 0.42
C ILE A 48 -1.31 -2.07 1.72
N GLU A 49 -0.42 -1.91 2.69
CA GLU A 49 -0.54 -2.53 4.01
C GLU A 49 -1.25 -1.61 5.00
N SER A 50 -0.97 -0.31 4.96
CA SER A 50 -1.60 0.62 5.86
C SER A 50 -1.85 2.00 5.26
N VAL A 51 -2.95 2.63 5.69
CA VAL A 51 -3.24 4.05 5.45
C VAL A 51 -3.68 4.65 6.78
N ALA A 52 -2.95 5.63 7.27
CA ALA A 52 -3.29 6.39 8.47
C ALA A 52 -3.44 7.87 8.10
N VAL A 53 -4.62 8.41 8.34
CA VAL A 53 -4.94 9.82 8.13
C VAL A 53 -4.90 10.52 9.48
N THR A 54 -4.04 11.51 9.60
CA THR A 54 -3.88 12.35 10.78
C THR A 54 -3.92 13.81 10.38
N ASP A 55 -4.06 14.71 11.34
CA ASP A 55 -4.06 16.15 11.07
C ASP A 55 -2.78 16.56 10.32
N GLY A 56 -2.97 17.03 9.08
CA GLY A 56 -1.90 17.53 8.23
C GLY A 56 -1.02 16.49 7.55
N CYS A 57 -1.28 15.18 7.71
CA CYS A 57 -0.45 14.14 7.10
C CYS A 57 -1.21 12.84 6.85
N VAL A 58 -0.97 12.23 5.69
CA VAL A 58 -1.40 10.86 5.37
C VAL A 58 -0.18 9.96 5.27
N ARG A 59 -0.10 8.94 6.14
CA ARG A 59 0.96 7.93 6.10
C ARG A 59 0.45 6.70 5.36
N ILE A 60 1.24 6.19 4.44
CA ILE A 60 0.91 5.00 3.64
C ILE A 60 2.10 4.06 3.69
N THR A 61 1.86 2.80 4.07
CA THR A 61 2.83 1.71 3.95
C THR A 61 2.36 0.68 2.94
N GLY A 62 3.32 0.01 2.31
CA GLY A 62 2.99 -0.99 1.33
C GLY A 62 4.23 -1.55 0.65
N PHE A 63 4.00 -2.34 -0.39
CA PHE A 63 5.06 -3.04 -1.13
C PHE A 63 4.76 -3.09 -2.63
N TYR A 64 5.78 -3.37 -3.42
CA TYR A 64 5.61 -3.63 -4.84
C TYR A 64 5.18 -5.09 -5.06
N PRO A 65 4.03 -5.33 -5.69
CA PRO A 65 3.51 -6.68 -5.91
C PRO A 65 4.20 -7.42 -7.07
N GLY A 66 5.15 -6.79 -7.73
CA GLY A 66 5.89 -7.34 -8.87
C GLY A 66 7.11 -8.16 -8.46
N SER A 67 7.87 -8.57 -9.47
CA SER A 67 9.06 -9.40 -9.28
C SER A 67 10.28 -8.57 -8.85
N PHE A 68 11.07 -9.10 -7.90
CA PHE A 68 12.42 -8.60 -7.65
C PHE A 68 13.21 -8.45 -8.98
N PRO A 69 14.00 -7.39 -9.20
CA PRO A 69 14.62 -6.50 -8.20
C PRO A 69 14.04 -5.07 -8.14
N GLU A 70 12.77 -4.85 -8.41
CA GLU A 70 12.21 -3.51 -8.43
C GLU A 70 12.06 -2.93 -7.02
N GLY A 71 12.69 -1.77 -6.81
CA GLY A 71 12.63 -1.00 -5.57
C GLY A 71 11.78 0.25 -5.71
N PHE A 72 11.25 0.73 -4.59
CA PHE A 72 10.48 1.97 -4.51
C PHE A 72 11.38 3.19 -4.79
N ILE A 73 11.00 4.03 -5.74
CA ILE A 73 11.74 5.24 -6.11
C ILE A 73 11.00 6.54 -5.82
N GLY A 74 9.71 6.49 -5.56
CA GLY A 74 8.99 7.69 -5.16
C GLY A 74 7.48 7.62 -5.27
N CYS A 75 6.84 8.64 -4.70
CA CYS A 75 5.41 8.85 -4.74
C CYS A 75 5.09 10.17 -5.45
N TYR A 76 4.04 10.18 -6.25
CA TYR A 76 3.39 11.35 -6.79
C TYR A 76 2.10 11.57 -6.00
N SER A 77 1.80 12.80 -5.60
CA SER A 77 0.59 13.13 -4.86
C SER A 77 -0.04 14.42 -5.36
N ALA A 78 -1.37 14.47 -5.31
CA ALA A 78 -2.17 15.66 -5.61
C ALA A 78 -3.38 15.69 -4.67
N GLU A 79 -3.69 16.88 -4.15
CA GLU A 79 -4.84 17.10 -3.28
C GLU A 79 -5.88 17.90 -4.09
N GLU A 80 -7.11 17.40 -4.17
CA GLU A 80 -8.20 18.00 -4.89
C GLU A 80 -9.55 17.71 -4.22
N ASN A 81 -10.30 18.76 -3.85
CA ASN A 81 -11.66 18.66 -3.29
C ASN A 81 -11.79 17.75 -2.06
N GLY A 82 -10.85 17.82 -1.13
CA GLY A 82 -10.81 16.96 0.07
C GLY A 82 -10.39 15.51 -0.21
N LYS A 83 -9.92 15.21 -1.41
CA LYS A 83 -9.39 13.90 -1.78
C LYS A 83 -7.87 13.98 -1.98
N LEU A 84 -7.15 13.01 -1.44
CA LEU A 84 -5.73 12.84 -1.70
C LEU A 84 -5.53 11.74 -2.75
N TYR A 85 -5.05 12.12 -3.91
CA TYR A 85 -4.59 11.18 -4.93
C TYR A 85 -3.12 10.86 -4.70
N VAL A 86 -2.77 9.59 -4.73
CA VAL A 86 -1.40 9.09 -4.60
C VAL A 86 -1.06 8.13 -5.74
N GLY A 87 0.18 8.12 -6.17
CA GLY A 87 0.66 7.17 -7.16
C GLY A 87 2.11 6.79 -6.85
N PHE A 88 2.46 5.54 -7.07
CA PHE A 88 3.75 4.98 -6.68
C PHE A 88 4.56 4.63 -7.92
N ARG A 89 5.87 4.78 -7.82
CA ARG A 89 6.80 4.39 -8.87
C ARG A 89 7.89 3.50 -8.34
N PHE A 90 8.14 2.41 -9.06
CA PHE A 90 9.17 1.43 -8.79
C PHE A 90 10.14 1.34 -9.97
N SER A 91 11.34 0.84 -9.76
CA SER A 91 12.33 0.67 -10.81
C SER A 91 13.39 -0.34 -10.43
N ALA A 92 13.73 -1.24 -11.35
CA ALA A 92 14.82 -2.18 -11.21
C ALA A 92 16.20 -1.49 -11.30
N VAL A 93 16.30 -0.41 -12.06
CA VAL A 93 17.58 0.31 -12.30
C VAL A 93 17.83 1.37 -11.26
N PHE A 94 16.84 2.24 -11.04
CA PHE A 94 16.98 3.40 -10.15
C PHE A 94 16.57 3.11 -8.71
N GLY A 95 15.97 1.95 -8.45
CA GLY A 95 15.69 1.39 -7.12
C GLY A 95 16.74 0.38 -6.63
N PHE A 96 17.93 0.31 -7.24
CA PHE A 96 18.91 -0.76 -7.02
C PHE A 96 19.30 -1.02 -5.56
N PHE A 97 19.24 0.00 -4.70
CA PHE A 97 19.55 -0.11 -3.27
C PHE A 97 18.29 0.01 -2.38
N GLU A 98 17.11 0.01 -2.99
CA GLU A 98 15.85 0.15 -2.29
C GLU A 98 15.14 -1.21 -2.24
N THR A 99 14.33 -1.43 -1.21
CA THR A 99 13.41 -2.58 -1.17
C THR A 99 12.13 -2.25 -1.93
N GLY A 100 11.34 -3.27 -2.25
CA GLY A 100 9.99 -3.09 -2.76
C GLY A 100 9.04 -2.48 -1.73
N ASP A 101 9.38 -2.63 -0.42
CA ASP A 101 8.60 -2.09 0.68
C ASP A 101 8.78 -0.58 0.78
N PHE A 102 7.72 0.13 1.14
CA PHE A 102 7.78 1.56 1.32
C PHE A 102 6.94 2.03 2.51
N SER A 103 7.38 3.13 3.10
CA SER A 103 6.63 3.90 4.09
C SER A 103 6.76 5.37 3.74
N ILE A 104 5.65 6.01 3.40
CA ILE A 104 5.63 7.41 2.99
C ILE A 104 4.72 8.23 3.89
N SER A 105 5.04 9.51 4.04
CA SER A 105 4.20 10.50 4.69
C SER A 105 3.94 11.63 3.70
N VAL A 106 2.68 11.80 3.35
CA VAL A 106 2.23 12.83 2.40
C VAL A 106 1.63 13.97 3.20
N PRO A 107 2.23 15.16 3.21
CA PRO A 107 1.65 16.32 3.87
C PRO A 107 0.39 16.76 3.14
N VAL A 108 -0.67 17.07 3.89
CA VAL A 108 -1.94 17.55 3.38
C VAL A 108 -2.29 18.91 4.00
N ARG A 109 -3.04 19.74 3.27
CA ARG A 109 -3.34 21.11 3.68
C ARG A 109 -4.71 21.27 4.32
N GLY A 110 -5.61 20.34 4.04
CA GLY A 110 -6.99 20.34 4.52
C GLY A 110 -7.42 19.01 5.11
N GLU A 111 -8.69 18.93 5.47
CA GLU A 111 -9.31 17.68 5.86
C GLU A 111 -9.42 16.77 4.64
N ILE A 112 -9.03 15.52 4.80
CA ILE A 112 -9.07 14.51 3.76
C ILE A 112 -10.22 13.56 4.05
N SER A 113 -11.19 13.52 3.14
CA SER A 113 -12.32 12.58 3.20
C SER A 113 -12.07 11.28 2.46
N GLU A 114 -11.08 11.26 1.54
CA GLU A 114 -10.80 10.08 0.72
C GLU A 114 -9.32 10.05 0.30
N VAL A 115 -8.69 8.88 0.34
CA VAL A 115 -7.35 8.61 -0.21
C VAL A 115 -7.48 7.64 -1.37
N ILE A 116 -7.01 8.04 -2.54
CA ILE A 116 -7.17 7.29 -3.79
C ILE A 116 -5.80 7.01 -4.40
N MET A 117 -5.50 5.74 -4.65
CA MET A 117 -4.37 5.37 -5.50
C MET A 117 -4.77 5.53 -6.97
N LYS A 118 -3.94 6.24 -7.71
CA LYS A 118 -4.17 6.51 -9.13
C LYS A 118 -2.99 6.09 -9.96
N THR A 119 -3.27 5.40 -11.06
CA THR A 119 -2.28 4.93 -12.03
C THR A 119 -2.76 5.19 -13.45
N ALA A 120 -1.95 4.87 -14.44
CA ALA A 120 -2.38 4.90 -15.84
C ALA A 120 -3.54 3.94 -16.14
N MET A 121 -3.69 2.87 -15.34
CA MET A 121 -4.68 1.81 -15.57
C MET A 121 -6.02 2.07 -14.85
N GLY A 122 -6.06 3.01 -13.92
CA GLY A 122 -7.28 3.33 -13.16
C GLY A 122 -7.02 3.93 -11.79
N GLU A 123 -8.10 4.03 -11.05
CA GLU A 123 -8.15 4.57 -9.69
C GLU A 123 -8.64 3.49 -8.72
N ARG A 124 -8.14 3.56 -7.49
CA ARG A 124 -8.52 2.67 -6.40
C ARG A 124 -8.58 3.45 -5.10
N THR A 125 -9.72 3.43 -4.41
CA THR A 125 -9.87 4.04 -3.11
C THR A 125 -9.13 3.20 -2.07
N LEU A 126 -8.27 3.83 -1.27
CA LEU A 126 -7.47 3.23 -0.22
C LEU A 126 -8.06 3.45 1.16
N TRP A 127 -8.74 4.58 1.35
CA TRP A 127 -9.30 5.00 2.62
C TRP A 127 -10.43 6.02 2.39
N THR A 128 -11.45 5.95 3.22
CA THR A 128 -12.50 6.98 3.31
C THR A 128 -12.78 7.32 4.78
N GLU A 129 -13.24 8.54 5.04
CA GLU A 129 -13.61 8.98 6.40
C GLU A 129 -14.71 8.11 7.01
N ASP A 130 -15.74 7.76 6.23
CA ASP A 130 -16.89 6.98 6.70
C ASP A 130 -16.55 5.50 6.97
N ALA A 131 -15.77 4.87 6.08
CA ALA A 131 -15.47 3.44 6.16
C ALA A 131 -14.14 3.16 6.87
N GLY A 132 -13.36 4.21 7.18
CA GLY A 132 -11.98 4.04 7.60
C GLY A 132 -11.11 3.49 6.48
N ARG A 133 -10.13 2.68 6.84
CA ARG A 133 -9.14 2.15 5.91
C ARG A 133 -9.73 1.07 4.99
N LEU A 134 -9.63 1.27 3.67
CA LEU A 134 -9.96 0.30 2.63
C LEU A 134 -8.67 -0.29 2.01
N VAL A 135 -7.86 -0.92 2.81
CA VAL A 135 -6.61 -1.53 2.33
C VAL A 135 -6.93 -2.72 1.44
N GLY A 136 -6.28 -2.79 0.29
CA GLY A 136 -6.50 -3.87 -0.65
C GLY A 136 -7.86 -3.83 -1.34
N ALA A 137 -8.39 -2.64 -1.64
CA ALA A 137 -9.73 -2.46 -2.21
C ALA A 137 -10.00 -3.21 -3.53
N ASP A 138 -8.98 -3.67 -4.23
CA ASP A 138 -9.02 -4.56 -5.39
C ASP A 138 -8.73 -6.03 -5.03
N GLN A 139 -8.41 -6.32 -3.78
CA GLN A 139 -8.19 -7.69 -3.32
C GLN A 139 -9.51 -8.27 -2.78
N TYR A 140 -9.74 -9.51 -3.11
CA TYR A 140 -10.88 -10.27 -2.65
C TYR A 140 -10.64 -10.77 -1.23
N GLY A 141 -11.63 -10.69 -0.34
CA GLY A 141 -11.48 -11.22 1.00
C GLY A 141 -12.32 -10.51 2.06
N ILE A 142 -11.92 -10.67 3.31
CA ILE A 142 -12.63 -10.13 4.47
C ILE A 142 -11.86 -8.94 5.01
N TYR A 143 -12.58 -7.86 5.22
CA TYR A 143 -12.10 -6.61 5.78
C TYR A 143 -12.70 -6.43 7.17
N ILE A 144 -11.85 -6.32 8.18
CA ILE A 144 -12.29 -6.18 9.56
C ILE A 144 -11.81 -4.84 10.11
N ARG A 145 -12.73 -3.98 10.54
CA ARG A 145 -12.46 -2.78 11.30
C ARG A 145 -12.53 -3.10 12.79
N LEU A 146 -11.49 -2.76 13.52
CA LEU A 146 -11.40 -3.00 14.95
C LEU A 146 -11.50 -1.69 15.73
N ASP A 147 -12.65 -1.47 16.38
CA ASP A 147 -12.84 -0.35 17.31
C ASP A 147 -12.62 -0.78 18.78
N TYR A 148 -12.49 -2.09 19.06
CA TYR A 148 -12.28 -2.65 20.39
C TYR A 148 -10.79 -2.66 20.77
N ARG A 149 -10.43 -1.92 21.83
CA ARG A 149 -9.02 -1.67 22.19
C ARG A 149 -8.32 -2.83 22.92
N ASP A 150 -9.08 -3.72 23.57
CA ASP A 150 -8.52 -4.79 24.38
C ASP A 150 -8.41 -6.13 23.62
N ALA A 151 -8.59 -6.11 22.31
CA ALA A 151 -8.36 -7.27 21.47
C ALA A 151 -6.85 -7.48 21.29
N GLU A 152 -6.35 -8.69 21.51
CA GLU A 152 -4.98 -9.07 21.21
C GLU A 152 -4.84 -9.73 19.86
N SER A 153 -5.79 -10.61 19.52
CA SER A 153 -5.80 -11.25 18.22
C SER A 153 -7.21 -11.42 17.66
N ILE A 154 -7.27 -11.54 16.33
CA ILE A 154 -8.47 -11.93 15.60
C ILE A 154 -8.17 -13.21 14.86
N SER A 155 -9.04 -14.21 14.99
CA SER A 155 -8.98 -15.44 14.22
C SER A 155 -10.12 -15.49 13.22
N VAL A 156 -9.81 -15.90 11.99
CA VAL A 156 -10.76 -16.16 10.91
C VAL A 156 -10.64 -17.62 10.51
N SER A 157 -11.76 -18.35 10.59
CA SER A 157 -11.83 -19.77 10.30
C SER A 157 -12.80 -20.04 9.16
N TYR A 158 -12.36 -20.82 8.17
CA TYR A 158 -13.17 -21.24 7.02
C TYR A 158 -12.64 -22.55 6.44
N CYS A 159 -13.47 -23.40 5.95
CA CYS A 159 -13.10 -24.67 5.29
C CYS A 159 -12.07 -25.50 6.08
N GLY A 160 -12.15 -25.51 7.42
CA GLY A 160 -11.22 -26.22 8.28
C GLY A 160 -9.85 -25.57 8.47
N LYS A 161 -9.60 -24.43 7.89
CA LYS A 161 -8.41 -23.57 8.11
C LYS A 161 -8.74 -22.52 9.16
N THR A 162 -7.76 -22.13 9.97
CA THR A 162 -7.85 -20.98 10.88
C THR A 162 -6.59 -20.15 10.71
N VAL A 163 -6.79 -18.86 10.49
CA VAL A 163 -5.71 -17.88 10.43
C VAL A 163 -5.90 -16.91 11.58
N GLU A 164 -4.86 -16.66 12.34
CA GLU A 164 -4.84 -15.77 13.48
C GLU A 164 -3.91 -14.59 13.22
N HIS A 165 -4.39 -13.38 13.50
CA HIS A 165 -3.64 -12.15 13.37
C HIS A 165 -3.54 -11.44 14.72
N ASP A 166 -2.31 -11.09 15.08
CA ASP A 166 -1.99 -10.32 16.26
C ASP A 166 -2.38 -8.84 16.06
N THR A 167 -3.12 -8.26 16.99
CA THR A 167 -3.57 -6.87 16.93
C THR A 167 -2.50 -5.86 17.37
N LEU A 168 -1.45 -6.31 18.06
CA LEU A 168 -0.36 -5.45 18.55
C LEU A 168 0.46 -4.82 17.41
N ALA A 169 0.41 -5.40 16.23
CA ALA A 169 1.09 -4.87 15.04
C ALA A 169 0.35 -3.68 14.39
N TRP A 170 -0.78 -3.24 14.94
CA TRP A 170 -1.68 -2.29 14.29
C TRP A 170 -1.56 -0.90 14.89
N GLU A 171 -0.89 -0.04 14.14
CA GLU A 171 -0.89 1.38 14.47
C GLU A 171 -2.33 1.92 14.32
N ASN A 172 -2.87 2.52 15.40
CA ASN A 172 -4.15 3.26 15.49
C ASN A 172 -5.46 2.45 15.58
N GLY A 173 -5.45 1.17 15.93
CA GLY A 173 -6.69 0.42 16.21
C GLY A 173 -7.55 0.11 14.99
N GLU A 174 -7.07 0.36 13.79
CA GLU A 174 -7.75 -0.05 12.55
C GLU A 174 -7.01 -1.23 11.93
N PHE A 175 -7.70 -2.34 11.79
CA PHE A 175 -7.16 -3.53 11.14
C PHE A 175 -7.95 -3.89 9.90
N CYS A 176 -7.23 -4.33 8.88
CA CYS A 176 -7.80 -4.88 7.69
C CYS A 176 -7.20 -6.26 7.47
N TYR A 177 -7.94 -7.30 7.87
CA TYR A 177 -7.62 -8.66 7.47
C TYR A 177 -8.11 -8.89 6.05
N PHE A 178 -7.28 -9.55 5.26
CA PHE A 178 -7.70 -9.97 3.95
C PHE A 178 -7.16 -11.38 3.66
N ASP A 179 -7.97 -12.19 2.98
CA ASP A 179 -7.59 -13.53 2.55
C ASP A 179 -8.22 -13.82 1.19
N CYS A 180 -7.39 -13.87 0.16
CA CYS A 180 -7.83 -14.18 -1.21
C CYS A 180 -8.24 -15.66 -1.38
N ASP A 181 -7.78 -16.56 -0.50
CA ASP A 181 -8.10 -17.97 -0.58
C ASP A 181 -9.58 -18.23 -0.31
N ILE A 182 -10.23 -17.42 0.55
CA ILE A 182 -11.65 -17.54 0.86
C ILE A 182 -12.52 -17.47 -0.40
N MET A 183 -12.23 -16.53 -1.29
CA MET A 183 -12.97 -16.42 -2.56
C MET A 183 -12.74 -17.65 -3.45
N MET A 184 -11.52 -18.16 -3.52
CA MET A 184 -11.21 -19.35 -4.30
C MET A 184 -11.91 -20.58 -3.74
N GLU A 185 -11.97 -20.74 -2.43
CA GLU A 185 -12.70 -21.83 -1.77
C GLU A 185 -14.21 -21.73 -2.03
N ALA A 186 -14.82 -20.52 -1.93
CA ALA A 186 -16.23 -20.32 -2.26
C ALA A 186 -16.54 -20.63 -3.72
N LYS A 187 -15.70 -20.20 -4.67
CA LYS A 187 -15.85 -20.51 -6.09
C LYS A 187 -15.70 -22.01 -6.37
N ASN A 188 -14.75 -22.68 -5.72
CA ASN A 188 -14.53 -24.12 -5.87
C ASN A 188 -15.68 -24.94 -5.29
N ALA A 189 -16.27 -24.48 -4.17
CA ALA A 189 -17.41 -25.12 -3.55
C ALA A 189 -18.71 -24.96 -4.38
N GLY A 190 -18.81 -23.91 -5.20
CA GLY A 190 -20.01 -23.55 -5.93
C GLY A 190 -21.21 -23.25 -5.03
N ALA A 191 -20.95 -22.90 -3.77
CA ALA A 191 -21.94 -22.61 -2.73
C ALA A 191 -21.31 -21.66 -1.69
N PRO A 192 -22.14 -20.91 -0.93
CA PRO A 192 -21.65 -20.08 0.18
C PRO A 192 -20.87 -20.92 1.19
N ILE A 193 -19.75 -20.38 1.69
CA ILE A 193 -18.96 -21.01 2.73
C ILE A 193 -19.14 -20.28 4.05
N GLY A 194 -19.17 -21.03 5.17
CA GLY A 194 -19.18 -20.48 6.52
C GLY A 194 -17.82 -19.90 6.86
N VAL A 195 -17.81 -18.66 7.33
CA VAL A 195 -16.62 -17.97 7.83
C VAL A 195 -16.89 -17.56 9.28
N ALA A 196 -16.14 -18.12 10.21
CA ALA A 196 -16.22 -17.75 11.62
C ALA A 196 -15.13 -16.75 11.97
N VAL A 197 -15.52 -15.62 12.55
CA VAL A 197 -14.60 -14.60 13.05
C VAL A 197 -14.68 -14.58 14.57
N ALA A 198 -13.54 -14.67 15.25
CA ALA A 198 -13.47 -14.59 16.69
C ALA A 198 -12.41 -13.58 17.14
N VAL A 199 -12.76 -12.81 18.17
CA VAL A 199 -11.88 -11.82 18.82
C VAL A 199 -11.41 -12.39 20.15
N LYS A 200 -10.11 -12.33 20.40
CA LYS A 200 -9.48 -12.90 21.61
C LYS A 200 -8.73 -11.85 22.41
N LYS A 201 -8.68 -12.06 23.72
CA LYS A 201 -7.82 -11.33 24.65
C LYS A 201 -6.46 -11.99 24.82
N THR A 202 -5.55 -11.29 25.52
CA THR A 202 -4.20 -11.75 25.92
C THR A 202 -4.18 -13.10 26.64
N ASP A 203 -5.23 -13.43 27.36
CA ASP A 203 -5.37 -14.71 28.06
C ASP A 203 -5.92 -15.83 27.19
N GLY A 204 -6.14 -15.56 25.90
CA GLY A 204 -6.73 -16.48 24.91
C GLY A 204 -8.25 -16.63 25.03
N SER A 205 -8.90 -15.93 25.97
CA SER A 205 -10.36 -15.96 26.09
C SER A 205 -11.03 -15.28 24.88
N VAL A 206 -12.08 -15.89 24.37
CA VAL A 206 -12.87 -15.36 23.25
C VAL A 206 -13.84 -14.30 23.80
N ILE A 207 -13.72 -13.08 23.30
CA ILE A 207 -14.61 -11.94 23.64
C ILE A 207 -15.92 -12.06 22.87
N ALA A 208 -15.80 -12.28 21.57
CA ALA A 208 -16.90 -12.44 20.65
C ALA A 208 -16.53 -13.43 19.55
N SER A 209 -17.52 -14.14 19.06
CA SER A 209 -17.40 -14.99 17.88
C SER A 209 -18.69 -14.93 17.09
N ARG A 210 -18.59 -14.78 15.78
CA ARG A 210 -19.74 -14.76 14.87
C ARG A 210 -19.40 -15.47 13.57
N GLU A 211 -20.38 -16.19 13.06
CA GLU A 211 -20.30 -16.88 11.78
C GLU A 211 -21.06 -16.08 10.71
N PHE A 212 -20.46 -15.97 9.54
CA PHE A 212 -20.98 -15.29 8.36
C PHE A 212 -20.98 -16.26 7.17
N LEU A 213 -21.79 -15.98 6.17
CA LEU A 213 -21.77 -16.68 4.89
C LEU A 213 -21.02 -15.81 3.87
N PHE A 214 -20.00 -16.39 3.26
CA PHE A 214 -19.27 -15.77 2.14
C PHE A 214 -19.74 -16.43 0.84
N GLU A 215 -20.39 -15.65 -0.01
CA GLU A 215 -20.93 -16.13 -1.28
C GLU A 215 -19.87 -16.08 -2.40
N ALA A 216 -19.97 -16.99 -3.38
CA ALA A 216 -18.99 -17.09 -4.46
C ALA A 216 -18.91 -15.84 -5.34
N GLU A 217 -20.01 -15.07 -5.43
CA GLU A 217 -20.09 -13.80 -6.15
C GLU A 217 -19.66 -12.61 -5.28
N MET A 218 -19.51 -12.80 -3.98
CA MET A 218 -19.07 -11.76 -3.06
C MET A 218 -17.56 -11.57 -3.21
N GLU A 219 -17.16 -10.42 -3.72
CA GLU A 219 -15.74 -10.09 -3.85
C GLU A 219 -15.14 -9.70 -2.50
N LYS A 220 -15.94 -9.09 -1.62
CA LYS A 220 -15.50 -8.53 -0.35
C LYS A 220 -16.58 -8.64 0.71
N MET A 221 -16.15 -8.92 1.94
CA MET A 221 -16.97 -8.86 3.14
C MET A 221 -16.40 -7.81 4.09
N TYR A 222 -17.23 -6.90 4.57
CA TYR A 222 -16.82 -5.87 5.53
C TYR A 222 -17.44 -6.18 6.88
N LEU A 223 -16.57 -6.27 7.89
CA LEU A 223 -16.98 -6.53 9.27
C LEU A 223 -16.45 -5.41 10.17
N ARG A 224 -17.16 -5.12 11.23
CA ARG A 224 -16.74 -4.18 12.26
C ARG A 224 -16.81 -4.85 13.63
N ILE A 225 -15.74 -4.70 14.40
CA ILE A 225 -15.71 -5.06 15.81
C ILE A 225 -15.87 -3.77 16.59
N THR A 226 -17.06 -3.60 17.19
CA THR A 226 -17.46 -2.37 17.90
C THR A 226 -16.66 -2.17 19.17
N GLU A 227 -16.74 -0.98 19.78
CA GLU A 227 -16.13 -0.68 21.08
C GLU A 227 -16.64 -1.60 22.22
N SER A 228 -17.85 -2.19 22.07
CA SER A 228 -18.38 -3.20 22.99
C SER A 228 -17.85 -4.61 22.74
N GLY A 229 -17.10 -4.83 21.67
CA GLY A 229 -16.59 -6.13 21.26
C GLY A 229 -17.55 -6.95 20.39
N GLU A 230 -18.71 -6.39 20.00
CA GLU A 230 -19.65 -7.06 19.11
C GLU A 230 -19.13 -7.05 17.67
N ILE A 231 -19.41 -8.12 16.92
CA ILE A 231 -19.02 -8.26 15.50
C ILE A 231 -20.25 -7.95 14.64
N GLU A 232 -20.17 -6.88 13.86
CA GLU A 232 -21.17 -6.42 12.90
C GLU A 232 -20.70 -6.69 11.46
N GLY A 233 -21.63 -6.96 10.54
CA GLY A 233 -21.34 -7.17 9.12
C GLY A 233 -22.59 -7.44 8.31
#